data_6884bf194195b2d6bf721c2a031195cb
#
_entry.id   6884bf194195b2d6bf721c2a031195cb
#
_cell.length_a   1.000
_cell.length_b   1.000
_cell.length_c   1.000
_cell.angle_alpha   90.00
_cell.angle_beta   90.00
_cell.angle_gamma   90.00
#
_symmetry.space_group_name_H-M   'P 1'
#
loop_
_entity.id
_entity.type
_entity.pdbx_description
1 polymer ?
#
loop_
_entity_poly.entity_id
_entity_poly.type
_entity_poly.pdbx_seq_one_letter_code
_entity_poly.pdbx_strand_id
1 'polypeptide(L)' 'MSYKDYIISSLGNLYAKYEIADNAVSKRLLMHKIKCYLSDLNRIKYEENSNFVYSSSNDV' A
#
# COMPACT_ATOMS: atom_id res chain seq x y z
N MET A 1 16.11 4.40 3.21
CA MET A 1 14.87 3.68 2.80
C MET A 1 13.73 4.67 2.65
N SER A 2 13.02 4.61 1.55
CA SER A 2 11.91 5.52 1.32
C SER A 2 10.66 5.03 2.04
N TYR A 3 9.70 5.93 2.20
CA TYR A 3 8.42 5.57 2.80
C TYR A 3 7.72 4.47 2.00
N LYS A 4 7.84 4.54 0.68
CA LYS A 4 7.27 3.52 -0.19
C LYS A 4 7.86 2.13 0.11
N ASP A 5 9.18 2.07 0.30
CA ASP A 5 9.84 0.81 0.65
C ASP A 5 9.37 0.30 2.00
N TYR A 6 9.17 1.21 2.96
CA TYR A 6 8.65 0.85 4.26
C TYR A 6 7.26 0.22 4.15
N ILE A 7 6.39 0.82 3.34
CA ILE A 7 5.05 0.29 3.15
C ILE A 7 5.09 -1.09 2.52
N ILE A 8 5.92 -1.28 1.51
CA ILE A 8 6.04 -2.56 0.82
C ILE A 8 6.51 -3.64 1.79
N SER A 9 7.51 -3.33 2.61
CA SER A 9 8.01 -4.27 3.61
C SER A 9 6.95 -4.59 4.64
N SER A 10 6.22 -3.57 5.07
CA SER A 10 5.14 -3.77 6.06
C SER A 10 4.03 -4.65 5.50
N LEU A 11 3.69 -4.44 4.23
CA LEU A 11 2.67 -5.27 3.57
C LEU A 11 3.11 -6.73 3.52
N GLY A 12 4.36 -6.99 3.18
CA GLY A 12 4.89 -8.35 3.16
C GLY A 12 4.75 -9.03 4.50
N ASN A 13 5.09 -8.31 5.58
CA ASN A 13 4.96 -8.84 6.93
C ASN A 13 3.51 -9.11 7.30
N LEU A 14 2.62 -8.19 6.94
CA LEU A 14 1.20 -8.35 7.25
C LEU A 14 0.57 -9.50 6.50
N TYR A 15 0.92 -9.68 5.24
CA TYR A 15 0.43 -10.82 4.46
C TYR A 15 0.90 -12.14 5.05
N ALA A 16 2.16 -12.21 5.48
CA ALA A 16 2.68 -13.41 6.11
C ALA A 16 1.92 -13.74 7.39
N LYS A 17 1.66 -12.73 8.21
CA LYS A 17 0.88 -12.92 9.43
C LYS A 17 -0.55 -13.32 9.14
N TYR A 18 -1.13 -12.76 8.10
CA TYR A 18 -2.49 -13.07 7.70
C TYR A 18 -2.62 -14.54 7.32
N GLU A 19 -1.65 -15.06 6.58
CA GLU A 19 -1.69 -16.45 6.14
C GLU A 19 -1.66 -17.44 7.29
N ILE A 20 -0.94 -17.13 8.37
CA ILE A 20 -0.82 -18.04 9.49
C ILE A 20 -1.83 -17.74 10.61
N ALA A 21 -2.63 -16.71 10.45
CA ALA A 21 -3.63 -16.37 11.46
C ALA A 21 -4.77 -17.38 11.43
N ASP A 22 -5.09 -17.94 12.60
CA ASP A 22 -6.17 -18.94 12.73
C ASP A 22 -7.50 -18.34 13.04
N ASN A 23 -7.48 -17.12 13.51
CA ASN A 23 -8.62 -16.51 14.19
C ASN A 23 -9.20 -15.45 13.27
N ALA A 24 -10.53 -15.45 13.11
CA ALA A 24 -11.21 -14.52 12.24
C ALA A 24 -11.00 -13.07 12.66
N VAL A 25 -10.94 -12.83 13.97
CA VAL A 25 -10.73 -11.48 14.49
C VAL A 25 -9.34 -10.98 14.10
N SER A 26 -8.34 -11.83 14.29
CA SER A 26 -6.96 -11.48 13.92
C SER A 26 -6.86 -11.21 12.44
N LYS A 27 -7.48 -12.05 11.62
CA LYS A 27 -7.49 -11.87 10.17
C LYS A 27 -8.13 -10.55 9.78
N ARG A 28 -9.22 -10.19 10.44
CA ARG A 28 -9.92 -8.94 10.15
C ARG A 28 -9.03 -7.73 10.48
N LEU A 29 -8.37 -7.78 11.63
CA LEU A 29 -7.49 -6.70 12.04
C LEU A 29 -6.30 -6.55 11.08
N LEU A 30 -5.72 -7.68 10.69
CA LEU A 30 -4.62 -7.68 9.75
C LEU A 30 -5.06 -7.15 8.39
N MET A 31 -6.23 -7.58 7.93
CA MET A 31 -6.77 -7.12 6.67
C MET A 31 -7.02 -5.61 6.69
N HIS A 32 -7.48 -5.09 7.82
CA HIS A 32 -7.70 -3.65 7.96
C HIS A 32 -6.39 -2.88 7.78
N LYS A 33 -5.33 -3.37 8.42
CA LYS A 33 -4.02 -2.74 8.28
C LYS A 33 -3.49 -2.86 6.86
N ILE A 34 -3.69 -4.01 6.24
CA ILE A 34 -3.28 -4.24 4.86
C ILE A 34 -3.96 -3.24 3.94
N LYS A 35 -5.27 -3.06 4.11
CA LYS A 35 -6.01 -2.11 3.29
C LYS A 35 -5.51 -0.68 3.47
N CYS A 36 -5.16 -0.31 4.70
CA CYS A 36 -4.64 1.01 4.96
C CYS A 36 -3.31 1.24 4.23
N TYR A 37 -2.41 0.27 4.30
CA TYR A 37 -1.13 0.38 3.61
C TYR A 37 -1.31 0.37 2.09
N LEU A 38 -2.22 -0.46 1.59
CA LEU A 38 -2.50 -0.49 0.16
C LEU A 38 -3.04 0.85 -0.32
N SER A 39 -3.88 1.47 0.47
CA SER A 39 -4.43 2.79 0.14
C SER A 39 -3.31 3.82 0.07
N ASP A 40 -2.39 3.80 1.04
CA ASP A 40 -1.26 4.71 1.04
C ASP A 40 -0.36 4.48 -0.16
N LEU A 41 -0.07 3.22 -0.45
CA LEU A 41 0.78 2.87 -1.57
C LEU A 41 0.15 3.30 -2.89
N ASN A 42 -1.15 3.10 -3.00
CA ASN A 42 -1.88 3.49 -4.19
C ASN A 42 -1.84 5.00 -4.39
N ARG A 43 -1.97 5.75 -3.30
CA ARG A 43 -1.89 7.20 -3.37
C ARG A 43 -0.50 7.67 -3.78
N ILE A 44 0.53 7.02 -3.25
CA ILE A 44 1.91 7.35 -3.63
C ILE A 44 2.13 7.11 -5.12
N LYS A 45 1.67 5.96 -5.61
CA LYS A 45 1.78 5.63 -7.02
C LYS A 45 1.00 6.64 -7.87
N TYR A 46 -0.17 7.01 -7.41
CA TYR A 46 -0.98 7.99 -8.13
C TYR A 46 -0.27 9.33 -8.21
N GLU A 47 0.32 9.77 -7.12
CA GLU A 47 1.06 11.02 -7.09
C GLU A 47 2.26 11.00 -8.02
N GLU A 48 3.00 9.89 -8.02
CA GLU A 48 4.13 9.73 -8.92
C GLU A 48 3.69 9.79 -10.38
N ASN A 49 2.64 9.04 -10.70
CA ASN A 49 2.10 9.02 -12.05
C ASN A 49 1.48 10.36 -12.42
N SER A 50 0.82 10.99 -11.46
CA SER A 50 0.19 12.27 -11.70
C SER A 50 1.21 13.33 -12.02
N ASN A 51 2.33 13.32 -11.34
CA ASN A 51 3.41 14.26 -11.64
C ASN A 51 3.94 14.05 -13.05
N PHE A 52 4.09 12.80 -13.43
CA PHE A 52 4.58 12.45 -14.75
C PHE A 52 3.56 12.83 -15.81
N VAL A 53 2.31 12.44 -15.59
CA VAL A 53 1.23 12.70 -16.54
C VAL A 53 0.91 14.18 -16.62
N TYR A 54 1.05 14.87 -15.51
CA TYR A 54 0.78 16.30 -15.49
C TYR A 54 1.69 17.03 -16.45
N SER A 55 2.94 16.64 -16.50
CA SER A 55 3.87 17.22 -17.45
C SER A 55 3.40 17.01 -18.89
N SER A 56 2.88 15.81 -19.16
CA SER A 56 2.36 15.50 -20.48
C SER A 56 1.06 16.22 -20.76
N SER A 57 0.18 16.27 -19.78
CA SER A 57 -1.13 16.87 -19.93
C SER A 57 -1.06 18.34 -20.20
N ASN A 58 -0.07 19.00 -19.67
CA ASN A 58 0.11 20.43 -19.89
C ASN A 58 0.30 20.79 -21.34
N ASP A 59 0.73 19.81 -22.10
CA ASP A 59 0.96 20.01 -23.51
C ASP A 59 -0.35 20.02 -24.30
N VAL A 60 -1.39 19.60 -23.65
CA VAL A 60 -2.71 19.53 -24.29
C VAL A 60 -3.55 20.82 -24.02
#